data_96809d220bfd50af81fa332bd3cb76c8
#
_entry.id   96809d220bfd50af81fa332bd3cb76c8
#
_cell.length_a   1.000
_cell.length_b   1.000
_cell.length_c   1.000
_cell.angle_alpha   90.00
_cell.angle_beta   90.00
_cell.angle_gamma   90.00
#
_symmetry.space_group_name_H-M   'P 1'
#
loop_
_entity.id
_entity.type
_entity.pdbx_description
1 polymer ?
#
loop_
_entity_poly.entity_id
_entity_poly.type
_entity_poly.pdbx_seq_one_letter_code
_entity_poly.pdbx_strand_id
1 'polypeptide(L)'
;VHLADGNGECYKWSNICRISIGIAKGLEHLHTSQEKPIIHGNLKSKNILLDHSYQPYISDSGLHLLLNPTAGQEMLESSAAQGYKAPELIKMKDASEVSDIYSLGVILLELLSGKEPINEHPTPDEDFYLPNFLRNAVLGHRIADVYHPAFLLRNSRDDTIPVREECILKIFQLAMACCSPSPSVRPNIKQVLKKLEEIMF
;
A
#
# COMPACT_ATOMS: atom_id res chain seq x y z
N VAL A 1 -8.66 14.47 -4.88
CA VAL A 1 -7.68 13.89 -5.83
C VAL A 1 -7.46 12.45 -5.42
N HIS A 2 -7.36 11.52 -6.37
CA HIS A 2 -6.96 10.15 -6.07
C HIS A 2 -5.47 10.09 -5.77
N LEU A 3 -5.07 9.17 -4.91
CA LEU A 3 -3.64 8.96 -4.61
C LEU A 3 -2.85 8.63 -5.88
N ALA A 4 -3.42 7.83 -6.78
CA ALA A 4 -2.80 7.46 -8.05
C ALA A 4 -2.56 8.66 -9.01
N ASP A 5 -3.31 9.75 -8.85
CA ASP A 5 -3.19 10.96 -9.66
C ASP A 5 -2.37 12.05 -8.95
N GLY A 6 -1.67 11.69 -7.87
CA GLY A 6 -0.91 12.61 -7.03
C GLY A 6 0.21 13.29 -7.80
N ASN A 7 0.38 14.59 -7.56
CA ASN A 7 1.54 15.35 -8.03
C ASN A 7 2.74 15.10 -7.12
N GLY A 8 3.91 15.63 -7.45
CA GLY A 8 5.15 15.48 -6.68
C GLY A 8 5.04 15.84 -5.18
N GLU A 9 4.04 16.63 -4.78
CA GLU A 9 3.78 16.98 -3.38
C GLU A 9 3.35 15.78 -2.52
N CYS A 10 2.67 14.76 -3.12
CA CYS A 10 2.31 13.52 -2.42
C CYS A 10 3.56 12.79 -1.90
N TYR A 11 4.69 12.95 -2.57
CA TYR A 11 5.96 12.29 -2.23
C TYR A 11 6.81 13.09 -1.24
N LYS A 12 6.34 14.22 -0.70
CA LYS A 12 6.96 14.81 0.48
C LYS A 12 6.82 13.87 1.67
N TRP A 13 7.88 13.71 2.45
CA TRP A 13 7.90 12.76 3.56
C TRP A 13 6.75 12.97 4.55
N SER A 14 6.47 14.23 4.91
CA SER A 14 5.36 14.58 5.79
C SER A 14 3.99 14.10 5.26
N ASN A 15 3.78 14.17 3.94
CA ASN A 15 2.55 13.72 3.30
C ASN A 15 2.50 12.20 3.22
N ILE A 16 3.62 11.53 2.91
CA ILE A 16 3.69 10.06 2.96
C ILE A 16 3.35 9.54 4.35
N CYS A 17 3.92 10.13 5.40
CA CYS A 17 3.58 9.78 6.78
C CYS A 17 2.08 9.92 7.04
N ARG A 18 1.50 11.07 6.70
CA ARG A 18 0.08 11.35 6.88
C ARG A 18 -0.80 10.38 6.11
N ILE A 19 -0.48 10.15 4.82
CA ILE A 19 -1.23 9.25 3.94
C ILE A 19 -1.15 7.82 4.48
N SER A 20 0.04 7.31 4.77
CA SER A 20 0.24 5.94 5.24
C SER A 20 -0.51 5.65 6.54
N ILE A 21 -0.38 6.54 7.54
CA ILE A 21 -1.07 6.40 8.82
C ILE A 21 -2.58 6.56 8.66
N GLY A 22 -3.03 7.51 7.84
CA GLY A 22 -4.45 7.75 7.62
C GLY A 22 -5.14 6.57 6.93
N ILE A 23 -4.51 5.95 5.92
CA ILE A 23 -5.03 4.71 5.30
C ILE A 23 -5.09 3.59 6.33
N ALA A 24 -4.03 3.39 7.13
CA ALA A 24 -4.01 2.35 8.15
C ALA A 24 -5.10 2.56 9.21
N LYS A 25 -5.37 3.80 9.65
CA LYS A 25 -6.47 4.14 10.57
C LYS A 25 -7.85 3.87 9.95
N GLY A 26 -8.03 4.24 8.68
CA GLY A 26 -9.28 3.95 7.97
C GLY A 26 -9.54 2.45 7.85
N LEU A 27 -8.51 1.66 7.53
CA LEU A 27 -8.60 0.22 7.43
C LEU A 27 -8.79 -0.44 8.82
N GLU A 28 -8.12 0.06 9.87
CA GLU A 28 -8.34 -0.38 11.24
C GLU A 28 -9.80 -0.16 11.65
N HIS A 29 -10.36 0.99 11.34
CA HIS A 29 -11.78 1.26 11.61
C HIS A 29 -12.68 0.24 10.92
N LEU A 30 -12.46 -0.08 9.65
CA LEU A 30 -13.24 -1.09 8.93
C LEU A 30 -13.13 -2.48 9.59
N HIS A 31 -11.94 -2.87 9.97
CA HIS A 31 -11.69 -4.22 10.53
C HIS A 31 -12.11 -4.36 12.01
N THR A 32 -12.28 -3.26 12.77
CA THR A 32 -12.44 -3.35 14.23
C THR A 32 -13.65 -2.62 14.81
N SER A 33 -14.34 -1.78 14.03
CA SER A 33 -15.43 -0.95 14.54
C SER A 33 -16.74 -1.68 14.79
N GLN A 34 -16.89 -2.91 14.27
CA GLN A 34 -18.08 -3.73 14.39
C GLN A 34 -17.74 -5.13 14.90
N GLU A 35 -18.75 -5.89 15.38
CA GLU A 35 -18.58 -7.28 15.77
C GLU A 35 -18.05 -8.16 14.63
N LYS A 36 -18.48 -7.86 13.39
CA LYS A 36 -17.94 -8.49 12.19
C LYS A 36 -17.10 -7.48 11.43
N PRO A 37 -15.83 -7.80 11.12
CA PRO A 37 -14.99 -6.94 10.30
C PRO A 37 -15.62 -6.63 8.96
N ILE A 38 -15.53 -5.37 8.54
CA ILE A 38 -15.85 -4.97 7.17
C ILE A 38 -14.59 -5.16 6.34
N ILE A 39 -14.62 -6.14 5.45
CA ILE A 39 -13.52 -6.37 4.51
C ILE A 39 -13.66 -5.39 3.35
N HIS A 40 -12.59 -4.67 3.04
CA HIS A 40 -12.59 -3.76 1.90
C HIS A 40 -12.71 -4.53 0.58
N GLY A 41 -11.88 -5.54 0.39
CA GLY A 41 -11.92 -6.50 -0.73
C GLY A 41 -11.41 -5.96 -2.07
N ASN A 42 -11.20 -4.63 -2.19
CA ASN A 42 -10.67 -3.99 -3.41
C ASN A 42 -9.81 -2.76 -3.07
N LEU A 43 -8.98 -2.87 -2.04
CA LEU A 43 -8.11 -1.78 -1.61
C LEU A 43 -7.01 -1.53 -2.65
N LYS A 44 -6.91 -0.30 -3.16
CA LYS A 44 -5.95 0.15 -4.17
C LYS A 44 -5.79 1.66 -4.14
N SER A 45 -4.72 2.20 -4.70
CA SER A 45 -4.44 3.65 -4.69
C SER A 45 -5.53 4.48 -5.35
N LYS A 46 -6.23 3.96 -6.36
CA LYS A 46 -7.40 4.62 -6.99
C LYS A 46 -8.61 4.76 -6.07
N ASN A 47 -8.72 3.94 -5.01
CA ASN A 47 -9.77 4.01 -4.01
C ASN A 47 -9.33 4.79 -2.75
N ILE A 48 -8.21 5.49 -2.82
CA ILE A 48 -7.75 6.41 -1.78
C ILE A 48 -7.94 7.84 -2.29
N LEU A 49 -8.83 8.58 -1.65
CA LEU A 49 -9.10 9.98 -1.95
C LEU A 49 -8.28 10.86 -1.00
N LEU A 50 -7.67 11.90 -1.52
CA LEU A 50 -6.91 12.87 -0.71
C LEU A 50 -7.64 14.21 -0.71
N ASP A 51 -7.76 14.82 0.46
CA ASP A 51 -8.17 16.21 0.58
C ASP A 51 -7.01 17.20 0.33
N HIS A 52 -7.28 18.49 0.49
CA HIS A 52 -6.27 19.55 0.28
C HIS A 52 -5.09 19.49 1.26
N SER A 53 -5.27 18.84 2.41
CA SER A 53 -4.24 18.64 3.43
C SER A 53 -3.54 17.29 3.32
N TYR A 54 -3.79 16.55 2.24
CA TYR A 54 -3.32 15.18 2.02
C TYR A 54 -3.83 14.17 3.08
N GLN A 55 -4.98 14.46 3.70
CA GLN A 55 -5.66 13.48 4.55
C GLN A 55 -6.33 12.43 3.65
N PRO A 56 -6.03 11.12 3.83
CA PRO A 56 -6.62 10.08 3.01
C PRO A 56 -8.00 9.66 3.52
N TYR A 57 -8.85 9.30 2.57
CA TYR A 57 -10.16 8.68 2.78
C TYR A 57 -10.25 7.42 1.92
N ILE A 58 -10.62 6.31 2.53
CA ILE A 58 -10.83 5.05 1.81
C ILE A 58 -12.25 5.05 1.23
N SER A 59 -12.37 4.83 -0.07
CA SER A 59 -13.64 4.70 -0.78
C SER A 59 -13.91 3.27 -1.22
N ASP A 60 -15.17 2.97 -1.57
CA ASP A 60 -15.60 1.70 -2.16
C ASP A 60 -15.38 0.45 -1.28
N SER A 61 -15.33 0.64 0.05
CA SER A 61 -15.18 -0.46 0.99
C SER A 61 -16.40 -1.39 0.99
N GLY A 62 -16.16 -2.70 0.91
CA GLY A 62 -17.22 -3.72 0.96
C GLY A 62 -18.14 -3.73 -0.27
N LEU A 63 -17.82 -3.00 -1.33
CA LEU A 63 -18.67 -2.93 -2.54
C LEU A 63 -18.92 -4.31 -3.16
N HIS A 64 -17.95 -5.22 -3.08
CA HIS A 64 -18.07 -6.59 -3.56
C HIS A 64 -19.20 -7.38 -2.88
N LEU A 65 -19.61 -7.01 -1.66
CA LEU A 65 -20.71 -7.63 -0.93
C LEU A 65 -22.10 -7.18 -1.45
N LEU A 66 -22.15 -6.05 -2.14
CA LEU A 66 -23.38 -5.49 -2.71
C LEU A 66 -23.61 -5.94 -4.17
N LEU A 67 -22.58 -6.47 -4.80
CA LEU A 67 -22.63 -6.92 -6.18
C LEU A 67 -23.17 -8.36 -6.25
N ASN A 68 -23.76 -8.73 -7.38
CA ASN A 68 -24.03 -10.12 -7.63
C ASN A 68 -22.72 -10.93 -7.75
N PRO A 69 -22.73 -12.27 -7.58
CA PRO A 69 -21.50 -13.07 -7.54
C PRO A 69 -20.59 -12.89 -8.76
N THR A 70 -21.17 -12.72 -9.96
CA THR A 70 -20.39 -12.52 -11.19
C THR A 70 -19.67 -11.16 -11.18
N ALA A 71 -20.39 -10.08 -10.89
CA ALA A 71 -19.80 -8.75 -10.84
C ALA A 71 -18.79 -8.59 -9.68
N GLY A 72 -19.02 -9.26 -8.55
CA GLY A 72 -18.05 -9.33 -7.45
C GLY A 72 -16.76 -10.04 -7.87
N GLN A 73 -16.89 -11.13 -8.62
CA GLN A 73 -15.73 -11.86 -9.15
C GLN A 73 -14.95 -11.02 -10.18
N GLU A 74 -15.63 -10.35 -11.10
CA GLU A 74 -15.02 -9.45 -12.09
C GLU A 74 -14.25 -8.31 -11.41
N MET A 75 -14.80 -7.76 -10.33
CA MET A 75 -14.12 -6.73 -9.54
C MET A 75 -12.84 -7.25 -8.91
N LEU A 76 -12.85 -8.45 -8.33
CA LEU A 76 -11.67 -9.09 -7.75
C LEU A 76 -10.61 -9.43 -8.83
N GLU A 77 -11.03 -9.84 -10.01
CA GLU A 77 -10.15 -10.10 -11.16
C GLU A 77 -9.52 -8.82 -11.68
N SER A 78 -10.29 -7.73 -11.76
CA SER A 78 -9.76 -6.40 -12.10
C SER A 78 -8.72 -5.93 -11.09
N SER A 79 -8.93 -6.18 -9.80
CA SER A 79 -7.93 -5.87 -8.76
C SER A 79 -6.64 -6.70 -8.92
N ALA A 80 -6.78 -7.97 -9.34
CA ALA A 80 -5.64 -8.83 -9.65
C ALA A 80 -4.83 -8.28 -10.83
N ALA A 81 -5.50 -7.88 -11.90
CA ALA A 81 -4.88 -7.28 -13.07
C ALA A 81 -4.17 -5.95 -12.78
N GLN A 82 -4.47 -5.31 -11.63
CA GLN A 82 -3.82 -4.09 -11.18
C GLN A 82 -2.74 -4.31 -10.11
N GLY A 83 -2.41 -5.57 -9.77
CA GLY A 83 -1.29 -5.91 -8.89
C GLY A 83 -1.56 -5.82 -7.38
N TYR A 84 -2.79 -5.53 -6.94
CA TYR A 84 -3.12 -5.39 -5.51
C TYR A 84 -3.64 -6.67 -4.86
N LYS A 85 -4.02 -7.66 -5.65
CA LYS A 85 -4.65 -8.89 -5.15
C LYS A 85 -3.64 -9.79 -4.45
N ALA A 86 -3.98 -10.19 -3.24
CA ALA A 86 -3.18 -11.14 -2.47
C ALA A 86 -3.11 -12.53 -3.17
N PRO A 87 -1.94 -13.21 -3.13
CA PRO A 87 -1.73 -14.46 -3.86
C PRO A 87 -2.73 -15.57 -3.53
N GLU A 88 -3.18 -15.67 -2.29
CA GLU A 88 -4.17 -16.67 -1.86
C GLU A 88 -5.53 -16.50 -2.55
N LEU A 89 -5.89 -15.29 -2.96
CA LEU A 89 -7.16 -15.01 -3.64
C LEU A 89 -7.21 -15.56 -5.07
N ILE A 90 -6.11 -16.10 -5.60
CA ILE A 90 -6.11 -16.88 -6.84
C ILE A 90 -6.91 -18.18 -6.64
N LYS A 91 -6.83 -18.77 -5.42
CA LYS A 91 -7.49 -20.03 -5.07
C LYS A 91 -8.74 -19.83 -4.21
N MET A 92 -8.76 -18.79 -3.39
CA MET A 92 -9.86 -18.44 -2.51
C MET A 92 -10.72 -17.37 -3.17
N LYS A 93 -12.05 -17.52 -3.09
CA LYS A 93 -12.99 -16.58 -3.70
C LYS A 93 -13.27 -15.37 -2.81
N ASP A 94 -13.10 -15.51 -1.49
CA ASP A 94 -13.52 -14.50 -0.53
C ASP A 94 -12.33 -13.70 -0.03
N ALA A 95 -12.43 -12.39 -0.14
CA ALA A 95 -11.50 -11.44 0.47
C ALA A 95 -11.56 -11.53 2.01
N SER A 96 -10.48 -11.19 2.67
CA SER A 96 -10.34 -11.26 4.12
C SER A 96 -9.52 -10.07 4.65
N GLU A 97 -9.52 -9.88 5.98
CA GLU A 97 -8.67 -8.85 6.61
C GLU A 97 -7.21 -8.97 6.17
N VAL A 98 -6.68 -10.19 6.13
CA VAL A 98 -5.27 -10.42 5.75
C VAL A 98 -5.01 -10.18 4.25
N SER A 99 -6.01 -10.29 3.38
CA SER A 99 -5.89 -9.89 1.98
C SER A 99 -5.90 -8.38 1.81
N ASP A 100 -6.67 -7.64 2.62
CA ASP A 100 -6.62 -6.18 2.65
C ASP A 100 -5.26 -5.68 3.16
N ILE A 101 -4.63 -6.39 4.12
CA ILE A 101 -3.27 -6.07 4.57
C ILE A 101 -2.25 -6.22 3.44
N TYR A 102 -2.38 -7.23 2.58
CA TYR A 102 -1.52 -7.36 1.41
C TYR A 102 -1.67 -6.15 0.49
N SER A 103 -2.89 -5.77 0.17
CA SER A 103 -3.18 -4.61 -0.68
C SER A 103 -2.66 -3.30 -0.07
N LEU A 104 -2.78 -3.12 1.26
CA LEU A 104 -2.16 -2.00 1.98
C LEU A 104 -0.64 -2.00 1.82
N GLY A 105 0.00 -3.18 1.93
CA GLY A 105 1.43 -3.33 1.70
C GLY A 105 1.85 -2.85 0.31
N VAL A 106 1.09 -3.20 -0.73
CA VAL A 106 1.36 -2.73 -2.10
C VAL A 106 1.26 -1.21 -2.20
N ILE A 107 0.23 -0.60 -1.60
CA ILE A 107 0.08 0.88 -1.56
C ILE A 107 1.26 1.56 -0.86
N LEU A 108 1.74 0.99 0.25
CA LEU A 108 2.93 1.53 0.93
C LEU A 108 4.18 1.45 0.05
N LEU A 109 4.33 0.38 -0.74
CA LEU A 109 5.42 0.25 -1.70
C LEU A 109 5.30 1.26 -2.86
N GLU A 110 4.10 1.52 -3.37
CA GLU A 110 3.85 2.59 -4.34
C GLU A 110 4.28 3.95 -3.80
N LEU A 111 3.86 4.28 -2.58
CA LEU A 111 4.21 5.56 -1.92
C LEU A 111 5.71 5.74 -1.75
N LEU A 112 6.45 4.67 -1.43
CA LEU A 112 7.90 4.74 -1.23
C LEU A 112 8.67 4.80 -2.55
N SER A 113 8.21 4.09 -3.58
CA SER A 113 8.94 3.95 -4.83
C SER A 113 8.48 4.91 -5.93
N GLY A 114 7.23 5.39 -5.86
CA GLY A 114 6.58 6.11 -6.95
C GLY A 114 6.33 5.24 -8.18
N LYS A 115 6.43 3.92 -8.05
CA LYS A 115 6.24 2.96 -9.14
C LYS A 115 4.84 2.37 -9.06
N GLU A 116 4.29 2.03 -10.22
CA GLU A 116 3.02 1.31 -10.31
C GLU A 116 3.16 -0.14 -9.81
N PRO A 117 2.07 -0.77 -9.31
CA PRO A 117 2.10 -2.13 -8.77
C PRO A 117 2.43 -3.19 -9.81
N ILE A 118 2.19 -2.89 -11.09
CA ILE A 118 2.50 -3.74 -12.24
C ILE A 118 3.40 -2.97 -13.19
N ASN A 119 4.48 -3.60 -13.60
CA ASN A 119 5.30 -3.16 -14.72
C ASN A 119 4.85 -3.90 -15.99
N GLU A 120 4.15 -3.23 -16.90
CA GLU A 120 3.64 -3.84 -18.13
C GLU A 120 4.74 -4.22 -19.14
N HIS A 121 5.92 -3.61 -19.00
CA HIS A 121 7.07 -3.81 -19.88
C HIS A 121 8.36 -4.08 -19.08
N PRO A 122 8.42 -5.17 -18.30
CA PRO A 122 9.59 -5.47 -17.50
C PRO A 122 10.80 -5.78 -18.39
N THR A 123 11.97 -5.26 -18.03
CA THR A 123 13.23 -5.73 -18.61
C THR A 123 13.52 -7.16 -18.11
N PRO A 124 14.43 -7.92 -18.75
CA PRO A 124 14.74 -9.29 -18.36
C PRO A 124 15.12 -9.47 -16.86
N ASP A 125 15.62 -8.40 -16.24
CA ASP A 125 16.07 -8.39 -14.84
C ASP A 125 15.00 -7.81 -13.88
N GLU A 126 13.81 -7.41 -14.39
CA GLU A 126 12.74 -6.81 -13.61
C GLU A 126 11.55 -7.76 -13.46
N ASP A 127 10.96 -7.76 -12.26
CA ASP A 127 9.73 -8.48 -12.00
C ASP A 127 8.50 -7.69 -12.45
N PHE A 128 7.49 -8.41 -12.91
CA PHE A 128 6.20 -7.88 -13.31
C PHE A 128 5.46 -7.23 -12.14
N TYR A 129 5.57 -7.79 -10.93
CA TYR A 129 4.90 -7.30 -9.73
C TYR A 129 5.84 -6.49 -8.83
N LEU A 130 5.40 -5.30 -8.42
CA LEU A 130 6.16 -4.39 -7.56
C LEU A 130 6.73 -5.04 -6.28
N PRO A 131 5.97 -5.84 -5.49
CA PRO A 131 6.54 -6.49 -4.30
C PRO A 131 7.72 -7.42 -4.62
N ASN A 132 7.68 -8.13 -5.74
CA ASN A 132 8.77 -9.00 -6.15
C ASN A 132 9.99 -8.20 -6.64
N PHE A 133 9.75 -7.21 -7.51
CA PHE A 133 10.78 -6.30 -7.98
C PHE A 133 11.56 -5.68 -6.80
N LEU A 134 10.84 -5.15 -5.82
CA LEU A 134 11.45 -4.50 -4.66
C LEU A 134 12.16 -5.51 -3.73
N ARG A 135 11.62 -6.73 -3.59
CA ARG A 135 12.31 -7.80 -2.84
C ARG A 135 13.67 -8.14 -3.47
N ASN A 136 13.72 -8.27 -4.78
CA ASN A 136 14.95 -8.57 -5.52
C ASN A 136 15.94 -7.39 -5.44
N ALA A 137 15.46 -6.15 -5.47
CA ALA A 137 16.32 -4.97 -5.28
C ALA A 137 16.96 -4.94 -3.89
N VAL A 138 16.21 -5.30 -2.83
CA VAL A 138 16.76 -5.44 -1.47
C VAL A 138 17.83 -6.53 -1.40
N LEU A 139 17.55 -7.70 -1.95
CA LEU A 139 18.51 -8.81 -1.97
C LEU A 139 19.78 -8.47 -2.78
N GLY A 140 19.65 -7.68 -3.82
CA GLY A 140 20.74 -7.17 -4.63
C GLY A 140 21.46 -5.93 -4.07
N HIS A 141 21.17 -5.51 -2.83
CA HIS A 141 21.71 -4.27 -2.22
C HIS A 141 21.48 -3.00 -3.04
N ARG A 142 20.43 -2.95 -3.86
CA ARG A 142 20.04 -1.81 -4.71
C ARG A 142 18.87 -1.02 -4.17
N ILE A 143 18.67 -1.00 -2.86
CA ILE A 143 17.50 -0.38 -2.24
C ILE A 143 17.43 1.15 -2.50
N ALA A 144 18.58 1.80 -2.61
CA ALA A 144 18.65 3.23 -2.94
C ALA A 144 18.10 3.56 -4.34
N ASP A 145 18.15 2.58 -5.28
CA ASP A 145 17.69 2.76 -6.67
C ASP A 145 16.17 2.68 -6.80
N VAL A 146 15.49 2.25 -5.74
CA VAL A 146 14.04 1.99 -5.76
C VAL A 146 13.22 3.04 -5.01
N TYR A 147 13.87 3.95 -4.28
CA TYR A 147 13.16 5.05 -3.65
C TYR A 147 12.74 6.12 -4.66
N HIS A 148 11.61 6.76 -4.39
CA HIS A 148 11.20 7.90 -5.18
C HIS A 148 12.29 9.00 -5.13
N PRO A 149 12.70 9.59 -6.27
CA PRO A 149 13.77 10.59 -6.32
C PRO A 149 13.55 11.79 -5.41
N ALA A 150 12.31 12.13 -5.09
CA ALA A 150 11.98 13.22 -4.17
C ALA A 150 12.59 13.03 -2.76
N PHE A 151 12.86 11.79 -2.31
CA PHE A 151 13.53 11.52 -1.04
C PHE A 151 15.01 11.85 -1.06
N LEU A 152 15.63 11.85 -2.24
CA LEU A 152 17.05 12.16 -2.43
C LEU A 152 17.28 13.67 -2.53
N LEU A 153 16.22 14.44 -2.82
CA LEU A 153 16.29 15.91 -2.93
C LEU A 153 16.25 16.53 -1.52
N ARG A 154 17.39 16.55 -0.85
CA ARG A 154 17.64 17.03 0.50
C ARG A 154 17.33 18.53 0.78
N ASN A 155 16.70 19.27 -0.14
CA ASN A 155 16.68 20.74 -0.12
C ASN A 155 15.31 21.42 -0.17
N SER A 156 14.22 20.76 0.18
CA SER A 156 13.01 21.55 0.42
C SER A 156 13.06 22.15 1.83
N ARG A 157 13.26 23.47 1.90
CA ARG A 157 13.22 24.26 3.16
C ARG A 157 11.87 24.20 3.87
N ASP A 158 10.96 23.42 3.34
CA ASP A 158 9.54 23.35 3.74
C ASP A 158 9.16 22.03 4.43
N ASP A 159 10.06 21.02 4.47
CA ASP A 159 9.79 19.78 5.20
C ASP A 159 10.06 19.97 6.69
N THR A 160 8.99 20.02 7.46
CA THR A 160 9.02 20.13 8.93
C THR A 160 9.57 18.86 9.59
N ILE A 161 9.60 17.74 8.87
CA ILE A 161 10.10 16.44 9.35
C ILE A 161 11.26 16.00 8.45
N PRO A 162 12.50 15.92 8.98
CA PRO A 162 13.63 15.46 8.17
C PRO A 162 13.47 13.98 7.81
N VAL A 163 13.64 13.66 6.53
CA VAL A 163 13.66 12.27 6.05
C VAL A 163 14.88 11.56 6.63
N ARG A 164 14.66 10.48 7.37
CA ARG A 164 15.70 9.58 7.83
C ARG A 164 15.67 8.32 6.98
N GLU A 165 16.78 7.97 6.35
CA GLU A 165 16.89 6.72 5.55
C GLU A 165 16.45 5.49 6.34
N GLU A 166 16.75 5.47 7.65
CA GLU A 166 16.31 4.41 8.55
C GLU A 166 14.76 4.29 8.62
N CYS A 167 14.03 5.42 8.61
CA CYS A 167 12.57 5.41 8.63
C CYS A 167 12.01 4.85 7.32
N ILE A 168 12.57 5.26 6.18
CA ILE A 168 12.18 4.72 4.87
C ILE A 168 12.39 3.21 4.83
N LEU A 169 13.55 2.73 5.28
CA LEU A 169 13.87 1.30 5.32
C LEU A 169 12.89 0.53 6.23
N LYS A 170 12.55 1.06 7.40
CA LYS A 170 11.60 0.43 8.33
C LYS A 170 10.19 0.33 7.74
N ILE A 171 9.71 1.39 7.04
CA ILE A 171 8.41 1.33 6.37
C ILE A 171 8.45 0.32 5.22
N PHE A 172 9.55 0.30 4.47
CA PHE A 172 9.76 -0.67 3.41
C PHE A 172 9.68 -2.11 3.95
N GLN A 173 10.38 -2.40 5.05
CA GLN A 173 10.34 -3.72 5.71
C GLN A 173 8.92 -4.07 6.18
N LEU A 174 8.18 -3.10 6.73
CA LEU A 174 6.79 -3.29 7.14
C LEU A 174 5.90 -3.59 5.93
N ALA A 175 6.02 -2.84 4.84
CA ALA A 175 5.28 -3.06 3.61
C ALA A 175 5.57 -4.45 3.01
N MET A 176 6.83 -4.88 3.02
CA MET A 176 7.22 -6.22 2.58
C MET A 176 6.66 -7.32 3.47
N ALA A 177 6.56 -7.09 4.79
CA ALA A 177 5.90 -8.02 5.70
C ALA A 177 4.39 -8.13 5.40
N CYS A 178 3.74 -7.02 5.09
CA CYS A 178 2.34 -7.01 4.63
C CYS A 178 2.17 -7.78 3.31
N CYS A 179 3.13 -7.67 2.38
CA CYS A 179 3.14 -8.38 1.09
C CYS A 179 3.70 -9.81 1.18
N SER A 180 3.78 -10.41 2.37
CA SER A 180 4.20 -11.82 2.48
C SER A 180 3.27 -12.74 1.68
N PRO A 181 3.83 -13.71 0.90
CA PRO A 181 3.02 -14.70 0.21
C PRO A 181 2.16 -15.56 1.16
N SER A 182 2.66 -15.81 2.37
CA SER A 182 1.92 -16.53 3.41
C SER A 182 1.03 -15.58 4.22
N PRO A 183 -0.32 -15.73 4.17
CA PRO A 183 -1.22 -14.88 4.93
C PRO A 183 -0.98 -14.91 6.45
N SER A 184 -0.58 -16.06 6.98
CA SER A 184 -0.43 -16.29 8.43
C SER A 184 0.72 -15.50 9.08
N VAL A 185 1.69 -15.03 8.28
CA VAL A 185 2.83 -14.25 8.80
C VAL A 185 2.67 -12.75 8.58
N ARG A 186 1.60 -12.31 7.89
CA ARG A 186 1.31 -10.89 7.74
C ARG A 186 0.91 -10.28 9.09
N PRO A 187 1.33 -9.06 9.40
CA PRO A 187 0.86 -8.35 10.59
C PRO A 187 -0.65 -8.07 10.47
N ASN A 188 -1.36 -8.00 11.59
CA ASN A 188 -2.72 -7.45 11.58
C ASN A 188 -2.70 -5.92 11.51
N ILE A 189 -3.85 -5.30 11.22
CA ILE A 189 -3.92 -3.84 11.00
C ILE A 189 -3.47 -3.01 12.23
N LYS A 190 -3.74 -3.47 13.45
CA LYS A 190 -3.31 -2.79 14.68
C LYS A 190 -1.78 -2.78 14.81
N GLN A 191 -1.15 -3.91 14.44
CA GLN A 191 0.31 -4.01 14.41
C GLN A 191 0.91 -3.11 13.33
N VAL A 192 0.28 -3.04 12.14
CA VAL A 192 0.72 -2.17 11.06
C VAL A 192 0.65 -0.71 11.50
N LEU A 193 -0.52 -0.27 12.02
CA LEU A 193 -0.73 1.11 12.46
C LEU A 193 0.27 1.50 13.55
N LYS A 194 0.42 0.67 14.59
CA LYS A 194 1.39 0.90 15.67
C LYS A 194 2.80 1.07 15.12
N LYS A 195 3.23 0.21 14.19
CA LYS A 195 4.56 0.30 13.57
C LYS A 195 4.74 1.56 12.75
N LEU A 196 3.74 1.97 11.97
CA LEU A 196 3.79 3.22 11.21
C LEU A 196 3.94 4.43 12.14
N GLU A 197 3.17 4.48 13.24
CA GLU A 197 3.27 5.55 14.24
C GLU A 197 4.65 5.57 14.91
N GLU A 198 5.21 4.41 15.31
CA GLU A 198 6.55 4.30 15.91
C GLU A 198 7.68 4.74 14.95
N ILE A 199 7.53 4.58 13.65
CA ILE A 199 8.55 4.90 12.65
C ILE A 199 8.51 6.39 12.28
N MET A 200 7.30 6.95 12.22
CA MET A 200 7.05 8.27 11.64
C MET A 200 7.01 9.41 12.66
N PHE A 201 6.96 9.09 13.96
CA PHE A 201 6.98 10.02 15.08
C PHE A 201 8.00 9.61 16.15
#